data_d4efaf34f5b23c8a5218e26cfbd2a25b
#
_entry.id   d4efaf34f5b23c8a5218e26cfbd2a25b
#
_cell.length_a   1.000
_cell.length_b   1.000
_cell.length_c   1.000
_cell.angle_alpha   90.00
_cell.angle_beta   90.00
_cell.angle_gamma   90.00
#
_symmetry.space_group_name_H-M   'P 1'
#
loop_
_entity.id
_entity.type
_entity.pdbx_description
1 polymer ?
#
loop_
_entity_poly.entity_id
_entity_poly.type
_entity_poly.pdbx_seq_one_letter_code
_entity_poly.pdbx_strand_id
1 'polypeptide(L)'
;MHRGIVIVLVVVGVLIVLSLAGAGIGMASSGRPGSMDIEDRPVSDFTVIEVHGAGTLVITQGPTASLTVKGRRAALDRLNTTVTGGTLRLDPDERWYAPWTFWRNSHLTYYVTVTDLTRIEAHGSTTIQAEQALDLDDLRLTAGGSSDVRLALNGERLSVRTSGSSDVFLSGSADTFYFSSGGSANLQALDLRTRVATITCSGSSDVDINVSEELNVDVSGSSDVRYEGNPRLTSDISGSGDVKRVE
;
A
#
# COMPACT_ATOMS: atom_id res chain seq x y z
N MET A 1 25.60 14.92 -36.40
CA MET A 1 25.35 13.59 -35.81
C MET A 1 24.38 13.73 -34.66
N HIS A 2 23.07 13.59 -34.92
CA HIS A 2 22.00 13.70 -33.92
C HIS A 2 21.75 12.30 -33.36
N ARG A 3 22.00 12.09 -32.07
CA ARG A 3 21.58 10.89 -31.37
C ARG A 3 20.17 11.14 -30.84
N GLY A 4 19.17 10.56 -31.50
CA GLY A 4 17.80 10.55 -31.04
C GLY A 4 17.66 9.67 -29.78
N ILE A 5 17.11 10.27 -28.73
CA ILE A 5 16.66 9.55 -27.53
C ILE A 5 15.29 8.98 -27.88
N VAL A 6 15.18 7.67 -27.92
CA VAL A 6 13.90 6.96 -28.06
C VAL A 6 13.30 6.86 -26.66
N ILE A 7 12.31 7.71 -26.38
CA ILE A 7 11.46 7.57 -25.20
C ILE A 7 10.39 6.53 -25.53
N VAL A 8 10.50 5.37 -24.91
CA VAL A 8 9.44 4.35 -24.97
C VAL A 8 8.35 4.77 -23.99
N LEU A 9 7.32 5.42 -24.50
CA LEU A 9 6.07 5.68 -23.79
C LEU A 9 5.28 4.36 -23.72
N VAL A 10 5.30 3.70 -22.58
CA VAL A 10 4.35 2.62 -22.27
C VAL A 10 3.01 3.27 -21.90
N VAL A 11 2.17 3.46 -22.89
CA VAL A 11 0.79 3.87 -22.69
C VAL A 11 0.00 2.63 -22.27
N VAL A 12 -0.16 2.43 -20.98
CA VAL A 12 -1.19 1.52 -20.46
C VAL A 12 -2.51 2.28 -20.56
N GLY A 13 -3.31 1.91 -21.56
CA GLY A 13 -4.58 2.56 -21.84
C GLY A 13 -5.58 2.35 -20.69
N VAL A 14 -5.78 3.35 -19.87
CA VAL A 14 -6.95 3.48 -19.01
C VAL A 14 -8.12 3.88 -19.92
N LEU A 15 -9.00 2.94 -20.21
CA LEU A 15 -10.28 3.22 -20.83
C LEU A 15 -11.15 3.99 -19.81
N ILE A 16 -11.13 5.32 -19.90
CA ILE A 16 -12.11 6.17 -19.23
C ILE A 16 -13.44 5.97 -19.95
N VAL A 17 -14.31 5.13 -19.40
CA VAL A 17 -15.69 5.06 -19.81
C VAL A 17 -16.45 6.20 -19.13
N LEU A 18 -16.69 7.27 -19.85
CA LEU A 18 -17.68 8.28 -19.49
C LEU A 18 -19.06 7.62 -19.47
N SER A 19 -19.59 7.28 -18.32
CA SER A 19 -20.97 6.81 -18.18
C SER A 19 -21.92 8.01 -18.25
N LEU A 20 -22.52 8.22 -19.40
CA LEU A 20 -23.77 8.96 -19.54
C LEU A 20 -24.87 8.21 -18.77
N ALA A 21 -25.54 8.89 -17.84
CA ALA A 21 -26.71 8.40 -17.13
C ALA A 21 -27.79 7.95 -18.13
N GLY A 22 -28.01 6.65 -18.20
CA GLY A 22 -29.09 6.05 -18.98
C GLY A 22 -29.45 4.72 -18.33
N ALA A 23 -30.71 4.59 -17.86
CA ALA A 23 -31.29 3.35 -17.39
C ALA A 23 -31.14 2.27 -18.47
N GLY A 24 -30.37 1.22 -18.21
CA GLY A 24 -30.12 0.15 -19.17
C GLY A 24 -29.88 -1.17 -18.47
N ILE A 25 -30.94 -1.96 -18.42
CA ILE A 25 -30.99 -3.42 -18.56
C ILE A 25 -29.67 -4.16 -18.33
N GLY A 26 -29.56 -4.79 -17.16
CA GLY A 26 -28.48 -5.71 -16.83
C GLY A 26 -28.42 -6.88 -17.81
N MET A 27 -27.45 -6.89 -18.70
CA MET A 27 -27.02 -8.12 -19.37
C MET A 27 -26.13 -8.89 -18.42
N ALA A 28 -26.69 -9.90 -17.75
CA ALA A 28 -25.93 -10.92 -17.08
C ALA A 28 -25.10 -11.67 -18.12
N SER A 29 -23.82 -11.31 -18.27
CA SER A 29 -22.88 -12.12 -19.03
C SER A 29 -22.60 -13.37 -18.19
N SER A 30 -23.08 -14.51 -18.64
CA SER A 30 -22.74 -15.83 -18.10
C SER A 30 -21.26 -16.11 -18.39
N GLY A 31 -20.38 -15.59 -17.52
CA GLY A 31 -18.93 -15.82 -17.61
C GLY A 31 -18.62 -17.31 -17.49
N ARG A 32 -17.72 -17.79 -18.33
CA ARG A 32 -17.21 -19.17 -18.24
C ARG A 32 -16.50 -19.35 -16.90
N PRO A 33 -16.61 -20.53 -16.24
CA PRO A 33 -15.83 -20.81 -15.02
C PRO A 33 -14.32 -20.62 -15.30
N GLY A 34 -13.71 -19.66 -14.62
CA GLY A 34 -12.29 -19.34 -14.78
C GLY A 34 -11.96 -18.06 -15.54
N SER A 35 -12.96 -17.32 -16.09
CA SER A 35 -12.74 -15.97 -16.63
C SER A 35 -12.35 -14.99 -15.51
N MET A 36 -11.47 -14.03 -15.88
CA MET A 36 -11.21 -12.85 -15.06
C MET A 36 -12.24 -11.80 -15.46
N ASP A 37 -13.04 -11.40 -14.49
CA ASP A 37 -14.07 -10.38 -14.66
C ASP A 37 -13.65 -9.08 -13.98
N ILE A 38 -14.24 -7.98 -14.42
CA ILE A 38 -14.04 -6.64 -13.85
C ILE A 38 -15.41 -6.15 -13.43
N GLU A 39 -15.52 -5.65 -12.21
CA GLU A 39 -16.78 -5.20 -11.63
C GLU A 39 -16.58 -3.85 -10.93
N ASP A 40 -17.38 -2.85 -11.33
CA ASP A 40 -17.44 -1.58 -10.62
C ASP A 40 -18.36 -1.73 -9.41
N ARG A 41 -17.88 -1.30 -8.25
CA ARG A 41 -18.61 -1.30 -6.99
C ARG A 41 -18.99 0.12 -6.61
N PRO A 42 -20.29 0.41 -6.40
CA PRO A 42 -20.69 1.72 -5.93
C PRO A 42 -20.16 1.97 -4.53
N VAL A 43 -19.47 3.08 -4.33
CA VAL A 43 -18.92 3.54 -3.06
C VAL A 43 -19.30 4.99 -2.82
N SER A 44 -19.49 5.37 -1.57
CA SER A 44 -19.52 6.78 -1.15
C SER A 44 -18.09 7.25 -0.85
N ASP A 45 -17.90 8.51 -0.54
CA ASP A 45 -16.59 9.05 -0.15
C ASP A 45 -16.04 8.36 1.10
N PHE A 46 -14.75 8.12 1.08
CA PHE A 46 -13.98 7.50 2.18
C PHE A 46 -12.56 8.06 2.23
N THR A 47 -11.96 8.02 3.40
CA THR A 47 -10.56 8.42 3.64
C THR A 47 -9.74 7.30 4.31
N VAL A 48 -10.39 6.19 4.60
CA VAL A 48 -9.77 5.00 5.21
C VAL A 48 -10.05 3.78 4.34
N ILE A 49 -9.02 2.96 4.12
CA ILE A 49 -9.13 1.68 3.41
C ILE A 49 -8.72 0.55 4.35
N GLU A 50 -9.58 -0.44 4.53
CA GLU A 50 -9.29 -1.70 5.23
C GLU A 50 -9.39 -2.86 4.24
N VAL A 51 -8.29 -3.61 4.09
CA VAL A 51 -8.24 -4.80 3.21
C VAL A 51 -7.94 -6.03 4.05
N HIS A 52 -8.77 -7.03 3.94
CA HIS A 52 -8.57 -8.33 4.58
C HIS A 52 -8.30 -9.42 3.53
N GLY A 53 -7.42 -10.37 3.86
CA GLY A 53 -7.11 -11.52 3.00
C GLY A 53 -5.94 -11.28 2.05
N ALA A 54 -6.03 -11.83 0.82
CA ALA A 54 -4.97 -11.76 -0.18
C ALA A 54 -5.44 -10.98 -1.41
N GLY A 55 -4.63 -10.03 -1.86
CA GLY A 55 -4.96 -9.23 -3.04
C GLY A 55 -3.96 -8.13 -3.35
N THR A 56 -4.21 -7.41 -4.43
CA THR A 56 -3.46 -6.21 -4.79
C THR A 56 -4.35 -4.99 -4.70
N LEU A 57 -3.96 -4.01 -3.91
CA LEU A 57 -4.58 -2.70 -3.81
C LEU A 57 -3.78 -1.71 -4.66
N VAL A 58 -4.40 -1.17 -5.69
CA VAL A 58 -3.84 -0.16 -6.59
C VAL A 58 -4.55 1.16 -6.30
N ILE A 59 -3.80 2.15 -5.82
CA ILE A 59 -4.36 3.42 -5.38
C ILE A 59 -4.03 4.50 -6.41
N THR A 60 -5.04 5.29 -6.74
CA THR A 60 -4.92 6.49 -7.58
C THR A 60 -5.58 7.65 -6.85
N GLN A 61 -4.99 8.83 -6.87
CA GLN A 61 -5.62 10.03 -6.34
C GLN A 61 -6.39 10.74 -7.45
N GLY A 62 -7.64 11.12 -7.18
CA GLY A 62 -8.51 11.75 -8.18
C GLY A 62 -9.68 12.51 -7.54
N PRO A 63 -10.48 13.22 -8.37
CA PRO A 63 -11.52 14.13 -7.87
C PRO A 63 -12.77 13.42 -7.31
N THR A 64 -12.92 12.12 -7.54
CA THR A 64 -14.10 11.37 -7.14
C THR A 64 -13.70 9.96 -6.70
N ALA A 65 -14.18 9.54 -5.54
CA ALA A 65 -13.95 8.19 -5.03
C ALA A 65 -14.58 7.13 -5.94
N SER A 66 -13.84 6.06 -6.22
CA SER A 66 -14.33 4.93 -7.00
C SER A 66 -13.64 3.63 -6.60
N LEU A 67 -14.30 2.51 -6.88
CA LEU A 67 -13.77 1.17 -6.68
C LEU A 67 -14.13 0.29 -7.87
N THR A 68 -13.11 -0.26 -8.51
CA THR A 68 -13.23 -1.32 -9.51
C THR A 68 -12.48 -2.54 -9.02
N VAL A 69 -13.10 -3.70 -9.05
CA VAL A 69 -12.48 -4.96 -8.61
C VAL A 69 -12.33 -5.89 -9.79
N LYS A 70 -11.12 -6.42 -9.94
CA LYS A 70 -10.78 -7.42 -10.96
C LYS A 70 -10.45 -8.75 -10.30
N GLY A 71 -11.07 -9.81 -10.79
CA GLY A 71 -10.83 -11.14 -10.26
C GLY A 71 -11.64 -12.23 -10.95
N ARG A 72 -11.51 -13.44 -10.46
CA ARG A 72 -12.38 -14.52 -10.93
C ARG A 72 -13.80 -14.31 -10.41
N ARG A 73 -14.81 -14.60 -11.23
CA ARG A 73 -16.23 -14.45 -10.88
C ARG A 73 -16.55 -15.00 -9.49
N ALA A 74 -16.12 -16.21 -9.20
CA ALA A 74 -16.37 -16.85 -7.91
C ALA A 74 -15.73 -16.12 -6.71
N ALA A 75 -14.67 -15.35 -6.92
CA ALA A 75 -14.05 -14.51 -5.88
C ALA A 75 -14.80 -13.18 -5.74
N LEU A 76 -15.20 -12.57 -6.87
CA LEU A 76 -16.01 -11.34 -6.88
C LEU A 76 -17.36 -11.54 -6.18
N ASP A 77 -18.04 -12.67 -6.42
CA ASP A 77 -19.34 -13.02 -5.81
C ASP A 77 -19.27 -13.20 -4.28
N ARG A 78 -18.05 -13.37 -3.73
CA ARG A 78 -17.79 -13.59 -2.30
C ARG A 78 -17.08 -12.42 -1.61
N LEU A 79 -16.81 -11.37 -2.35
CA LEU A 79 -16.21 -10.17 -1.79
C LEU A 79 -17.30 -9.27 -1.21
N ASN A 80 -17.25 -9.03 0.08
CA ASN A 80 -18.01 -7.99 0.73
C ASN A 80 -17.30 -6.65 0.57
N THR A 81 -18.03 -5.66 0.08
CA THR A 81 -17.56 -4.30 -0.06
C THR A 81 -18.53 -3.36 0.65
N THR A 82 -18.07 -2.66 1.66
CA THR A 82 -18.90 -1.72 2.42
C THR A 82 -18.14 -0.42 2.68
N VAL A 83 -18.89 0.70 2.67
CA VAL A 83 -18.37 1.98 3.15
C VAL A 83 -19.20 2.39 4.37
N THR A 84 -18.54 2.51 5.51
CA THR A 84 -19.20 2.88 6.76
C THR A 84 -18.29 3.85 7.54
N GLY A 85 -18.85 5.01 7.92
CA GLY A 85 -18.10 6.01 8.68
C GLY A 85 -16.83 6.51 7.98
N GLY A 86 -16.82 6.61 6.66
CA GLY A 86 -15.65 7.04 5.88
C GLY A 86 -14.59 5.94 5.70
N THR A 87 -14.90 4.69 6.05
CA THR A 87 -14.01 3.54 5.88
C THR A 87 -14.54 2.63 4.77
N LEU A 88 -13.74 2.45 3.73
CA LEU A 88 -13.94 1.41 2.71
C LEU A 88 -13.37 0.09 3.24
N ARG A 89 -14.23 -0.89 3.43
CA ARG A 89 -13.87 -2.22 3.90
C ARG A 89 -13.99 -3.24 2.78
N LEU A 90 -12.92 -3.99 2.55
CA LEU A 90 -12.79 -5.03 1.53
C LEU A 90 -12.54 -6.37 2.23
N ASP A 91 -13.62 -7.11 2.49
CA ASP A 91 -13.58 -8.37 3.21
C ASP A 91 -14.04 -9.52 2.33
N PRO A 92 -13.27 -10.61 2.20
CA PRO A 92 -13.80 -11.86 1.69
C PRO A 92 -14.84 -12.43 2.68
N ASP A 93 -15.93 -13.02 2.16
CA ASP A 93 -16.98 -13.62 3.00
C ASP A 93 -16.39 -14.66 3.96
N GLU A 94 -16.65 -14.52 5.26
CA GLU A 94 -16.16 -15.42 6.34
C GLU A 94 -16.60 -16.89 6.19
N ARG A 95 -17.60 -17.19 5.35
CA ARG A 95 -17.99 -18.57 5.01
C ARG A 95 -16.96 -19.30 4.15
N TRP A 96 -15.78 -18.72 3.97
CA TRP A 96 -14.67 -19.23 3.19
C TRP A 96 -13.94 -20.44 3.82
N TYR A 97 -14.43 -21.07 4.84
CA TYR A 97 -13.90 -22.35 5.35
C TYR A 97 -14.12 -23.52 4.38
N ALA A 98 -13.88 -23.30 3.10
CA ALA A 98 -13.84 -24.35 2.10
C ALA A 98 -12.40 -24.89 1.93
N PRO A 99 -12.21 -26.17 1.60
CA PRO A 99 -10.90 -26.83 1.63
C PRO A 99 -9.86 -26.10 0.77
N TRP A 100 -8.63 -26.12 1.21
CA TRP A 100 -7.36 -25.58 0.69
C TRP A 100 -7.15 -25.49 -0.83
N THR A 101 -7.97 -26.12 -1.64
CA THR A 101 -7.87 -26.08 -3.10
C THR A 101 -8.33 -24.76 -3.71
N PHE A 102 -9.11 -23.94 -3.00
CA PHE A 102 -9.62 -22.65 -3.49
C PHE A 102 -8.65 -21.47 -3.28
N TRP A 103 -7.74 -21.55 -2.31
CA TRP A 103 -6.81 -20.48 -1.97
C TRP A 103 -5.80 -20.14 -3.09
N ARG A 104 -5.49 -21.09 -3.95
CA ARG A 104 -4.46 -20.92 -5.02
C ARG A 104 -4.88 -20.01 -6.17
N ASN A 105 -6.14 -19.55 -6.26
CA ASN A 105 -6.65 -18.86 -7.44
C ASN A 105 -7.59 -17.68 -7.15
N SER A 106 -7.59 -17.13 -5.95
CA SER A 106 -8.53 -16.08 -5.52
C SER A 106 -7.91 -14.69 -5.43
N HIS A 107 -6.84 -14.45 -6.17
CA HIS A 107 -6.20 -13.14 -6.15
C HIS A 107 -7.14 -12.08 -6.74
N LEU A 108 -7.52 -11.10 -5.92
CA LEU A 108 -8.30 -9.95 -6.31
C LEU A 108 -7.39 -8.73 -6.50
N THR A 109 -7.70 -7.92 -7.49
CA THR A 109 -7.06 -6.61 -7.67
C THR A 109 -8.11 -5.54 -7.47
N TYR A 110 -7.88 -4.66 -6.53
CA TYR A 110 -8.72 -3.52 -6.18
C TYR A 110 -8.11 -2.25 -6.77
N TYR A 111 -8.76 -1.63 -7.73
CA TYR A 111 -8.41 -0.32 -8.24
C TYR A 111 -9.25 0.70 -7.49
N VAL A 112 -8.61 1.50 -6.66
CA VAL A 112 -9.27 2.45 -5.76
C VAL A 112 -8.83 3.85 -6.12
N THR A 113 -9.81 4.70 -6.48
CA THR A 113 -9.55 6.14 -6.58
C THR A 113 -9.99 6.80 -5.28
N VAL A 114 -9.11 7.60 -4.70
CA VAL A 114 -9.35 8.37 -3.48
C VAL A 114 -9.27 9.86 -3.76
N THR A 115 -10.10 10.66 -3.10
CA THR A 115 -9.98 12.13 -3.11
C THR A 115 -8.95 12.58 -2.08
N ASP A 116 -8.97 11.93 -0.92
CA ASP A 116 -8.04 12.08 0.18
C ASP A 116 -7.88 10.73 0.89
N LEU A 117 -6.74 10.50 1.53
CA LEU A 117 -6.45 9.23 2.19
C LEU A 117 -5.66 9.47 3.46
N THR A 118 -6.22 9.09 4.59
CA THR A 118 -5.60 9.26 5.91
C THR A 118 -5.11 7.95 6.52
N ARG A 119 -5.70 6.81 6.08
CA ARG A 119 -5.31 5.51 6.63
C ARG A 119 -5.49 4.37 5.65
N ILE A 120 -4.52 3.43 5.69
CA ILE A 120 -4.59 2.13 5.03
C ILE A 120 -4.31 1.06 6.08
N GLU A 121 -5.18 0.06 6.18
CA GLU A 121 -4.97 -1.12 7.01
C GLU A 121 -5.07 -2.37 6.14
N ALA A 122 -4.00 -3.14 6.08
CA ALA A 122 -3.94 -4.38 5.32
C ALA A 122 -3.63 -5.55 6.25
N HIS A 123 -4.51 -6.54 6.23
CA HIS A 123 -4.40 -7.74 7.05
C HIS A 123 -4.39 -8.99 6.16
N GLY A 124 -3.24 -9.67 6.12
CA GLY A 124 -3.07 -10.88 5.30
C GLY A 124 -1.86 -10.82 4.39
N SER A 125 -2.02 -11.24 3.13
CA SER A 125 -0.95 -11.21 2.12
C SER A 125 -1.35 -10.21 1.02
N THR A 126 -1.11 -8.94 1.28
CA THR A 126 -1.60 -7.85 0.43
C THR A 126 -0.45 -7.10 -0.22
N THR A 127 -0.54 -6.87 -1.52
CA THR A 127 0.33 -5.92 -2.22
C THR A 127 -0.39 -4.57 -2.29
N ILE A 128 0.26 -3.50 -1.81
CA ILE A 128 -0.27 -2.12 -1.86
C ILE A 128 0.65 -1.32 -2.77
N GLN A 129 0.08 -0.67 -3.78
CA GLN A 129 0.85 0.18 -4.68
C GLN A 129 0.04 1.40 -5.10
N ALA A 130 0.74 2.51 -5.38
CA ALA A 130 0.16 3.69 -5.98
C ALA A 130 0.62 3.80 -7.45
N GLU A 131 -0.30 4.17 -8.36
CA GLU A 131 0.04 4.39 -9.77
C GLU A 131 0.80 5.71 -9.99
N GLN A 132 0.62 6.66 -9.10
CA GLN A 132 1.26 7.98 -9.11
C GLN A 132 1.63 8.39 -7.69
N ALA A 133 2.44 9.43 -7.55
CA ALA A 133 2.70 10.00 -6.24
C ALA A 133 1.40 10.55 -5.64
N LEU A 134 1.16 10.21 -4.37
CA LEU A 134 0.00 10.67 -3.60
C LEU A 134 0.39 11.95 -2.86
N ASP A 135 -0.42 12.98 -2.97
CA ASP A 135 -0.25 14.22 -2.21
C ASP A 135 -1.21 14.19 -1.01
N LEU A 136 -0.66 13.94 0.19
CA LEU A 136 -1.43 13.66 1.41
C LEU A 136 -0.82 14.42 2.59
N ASP A 137 -1.64 15.04 3.43
CA ASP A 137 -1.14 15.69 4.64
C ASP A 137 -0.60 14.66 5.65
N ASP A 138 -1.45 13.74 6.07
CA ASP A 138 -1.14 12.70 7.05
C ASP A 138 -1.57 11.33 6.53
N LEU A 139 -0.63 10.39 6.41
CA LEU A 139 -0.95 9.00 6.09
C LEU A 139 -0.49 8.05 7.20
N ARG A 140 -1.39 7.20 7.66
CA ARG A 140 -1.09 6.06 8.51
C ARG A 140 -1.29 4.75 7.74
N LEU A 141 -0.22 3.96 7.63
CA LEU A 141 -0.23 2.65 7.01
C LEU A 141 0.01 1.58 8.07
N THR A 142 -0.84 0.57 8.12
CA THR A 142 -0.62 -0.64 8.92
C THR A 142 -0.63 -1.85 7.99
N ALA A 143 0.46 -2.60 7.97
CA ALA A 143 0.61 -3.80 7.17
C ALA A 143 0.89 -5.01 8.08
N GLY A 144 -0.07 -5.93 8.16
CA GLY A 144 0.04 -7.17 8.92
C GLY A 144 0.20 -8.39 8.00
N GLY A 145 0.84 -9.44 8.50
CA GLY A 145 1.05 -10.68 7.75
C GLY A 145 2.26 -10.63 6.83
N SER A 146 2.08 -10.94 5.55
CA SER A 146 3.12 -10.89 4.52
C SER A 146 2.70 -9.89 3.44
N SER A 147 3.04 -8.64 3.63
CA SER A 147 2.56 -7.56 2.76
C SER A 147 3.71 -6.86 2.04
N ASP A 148 3.50 -6.56 0.77
CA ASP A 148 4.38 -5.73 -0.04
C ASP A 148 3.77 -4.35 -0.22
N VAL A 149 4.51 -3.30 0.12
CA VAL A 149 4.06 -1.91 -0.01
C VAL A 149 5.00 -1.13 -0.92
N ARG A 150 4.46 -0.48 -1.95
CA ARG A 150 5.20 0.40 -2.87
C ARG A 150 4.44 1.70 -3.06
N LEU A 151 4.85 2.74 -2.34
CA LEU A 151 4.19 4.05 -2.40
C LEU A 151 5.18 5.16 -2.74
N ALA A 152 4.79 5.99 -3.70
CA ALA A 152 5.36 7.31 -3.89
C ALA A 152 4.40 8.33 -3.26
N LEU A 153 4.88 9.24 -2.41
CA LEU A 153 4.02 10.21 -1.75
C LEU A 153 4.76 11.51 -1.41
N ASN A 154 3.99 12.57 -1.29
CA ASN A 154 4.43 13.84 -0.73
C ASN A 154 3.46 14.22 0.40
N GLY A 155 3.97 14.55 1.57
CA GLY A 155 3.11 14.86 2.70
C GLY A 155 3.83 15.46 3.88
N GLU A 156 3.07 15.81 4.92
CA GLU A 156 3.62 16.31 6.17
C GLU A 156 4.02 15.16 7.08
N ARG A 157 3.13 14.18 7.23
CA ARG A 157 3.32 13.09 8.20
C ARG A 157 3.03 11.72 7.61
N LEU A 158 4.01 10.84 7.69
CA LEU A 158 3.86 9.44 7.31
C LEU A 158 4.15 8.55 8.51
N SER A 159 3.21 7.66 8.83
CA SER A 159 3.40 6.65 9.88
C SER A 159 3.17 5.26 9.28
N VAL A 160 4.18 4.42 9.34
CA VAL A 160 4.13 3.04 8.84
C VAL A 160 4.36 2.07 10.00
N ARG A 161 3.43 1.14 10.17
CA ARG A 161 3.55 0.05 11.14
C ARG A 161 3.46 -1.28 10.41
N THR A 162 4.44 -2.13 10.66
CA THR A 162 4.47 -3.50 10.12
C THR A 162 4.44 -4.53 11.24
N SER A 163 3.77 -5.65 10.98
CA SER A 163 3.81 -6.83 11.84
C SER A 163 3.82 -8.06 10.96
N GLY A 164 4.75 -8.98 11.21
CA GLY A 164 4.97 -10.15 10.35
C GLY A 164 6.17 -9.95 9.43
N SER A 165 6.08 -10.38 8.18
CA SER A 165 7.16 -10.29 7.19
C SER A 165 6.70 -9.37 6.06
N SER A 166 7.16 -8.13 6.04
CA SER A 166 6.67 -7.12 5.10
C SER A 166 7.84 -6.40 4.43
N ASP A 167 7.72 -6.21 3.11
CA ASP A 167 8.63 -5.37 2.33
C ASP A 167 7.95 -4.02 2.04
N VAL A 168 8.63 -2.93 2.41
CA VAL A 168 8.10 -1.57 2.27
C VAL A 168 9.07 -0.71 1.47
N PHE A 169 8.61 -0.21 0.31
CA PHE A 169 9.35 0.67 -0.58
C PHE A 169 8.65 2.03 -0.61
N LEU A 170 9.34 3.08 -0.16
CA LEU A 170 8.79 4.42 -0.10
C LEU A 170 9.67 5.40 -0.89
N SER A 171 9.03 6.33 -1.58
CA SER A 171 9.70 7.42 -2.30
C SER A 171 8.93 8.72 -2.22
N GLY A 172 9.60 9.85 -2.51
CA GLY A 172 9.01 11.19 -2.49
C GLY A 172 9.49 12.03 -1.32
N SER A 173 8.57 12.60 -0.52
CA SER A 173 8.93 13.43 0.64
C SER A 173 7.91 13.38 1.77
N ALA A 174 8.40 13.42 3.01
CA ALA A 174 7.59 13.58 4.21
C ALA A 174 8.34 14.43 5.23
N ASP A 175 7.71 15.44 5.82
CA ASP A 175 8.39 16.21 6.89
C ASP A 175 8.74 15.32 8.08
N THR A 176 7.79 14.51 8.52
CA THR A 176 7.96 13.61 9.66
C THR A 176 7.63 12.18 9.26
N PHE A 177 8.53 11.26 9.54
CA PHE A 177 8.35 9.84 9.27
C PHE A 177 8.45 9.01 10.55
N TYR A 178 7.47 8.14 10.77
CA TYR A 178 7.45 7.16 11.86
C TYR A 178 7.39 5.76 11.27
N PHE A 179 8.35 4.94 11.62
CA PHE A 179 8.35 3.52 11.27
C PHE A 179 8.39 2.67 12.53
N SER A 180 7.51 1.67 12.60
CA SER A 180 7.51 0.70 13.69
C SER A 180 7.35 -0.71 13.12
N SER A 181 8.30 -1.60 13.43
CA SER A 181 8.26 -3.00 13.03
C SER A 181 8.27 -3.94 14.24
N GLY A 182 7.31 -4.86 14.28
CA GLY A 182 7.20 -5.91 15.30
C GLY A 182 7.55 -7.32 14.80
N GLY A 183 8.28 -7.44 13.68
CA GLY A 183 8.57 -8.73 13.04
C GLY A 183 9.86 -8.71 12.24
N SER A 184 9.80 -9.22 11.01
CA SER A 184 10.90 -9.20 10.05
C SER A 184 10.47 -8.35 8.85
N ALA A 185 10.76 -7.07 8.91
CA ALA A 185 10.40 -6.13 7.86
C ALA A 185 11.64 -5.58 7.16
N ASN A 186 11.52 -5.33 5.86
CA ASN A 186 12.52 -4.64 5.08
C ASN A 186 11.94 -3.30 4.62
N LEU A 187 12.49 -2.19 5.12
CA LEU A 187 12.11 -0.84 4.72
C LEU A 187 13.18 -0.26 3.80
N GLN A 188 12.81 0.08 2.58
CA GLN A 188 13.64 0.80 1.61
C GLN A 188 13.04 2.18 1.38
N ALA A 189 13.62 3.20 1.99
CA ALA A 189 13.15 4.58 1.97
C ALA A 189 14.28 5.60 1.76
N LEU A 190 15.36 5.22 1.08
CA LEU A 190 16.42 6.18 0.68
C LEU A 190 15.89 7.21 -0.32
N ASP A 191 14.92 6.82 -1.15
CA ASP A 191 14.25 7.72 -2.09
C ASP A 191 13.13 8.57 -1.45
N LEU A 192 12.84 8.38 -0.15
CA LEU A 192 11.94 9.21 0.65
C LEU A 192 12.75 10.25 1.43
N ARG A 193 12.70 11.50 1.00
CA ARG A 193 13.36 12.60 1.72
C ARG A 193 12.56 12.96 2.97
N THR A 194 13.19 12.81 4.14
CA THR A 194 12.54 13.17 5.42
C THR A 194 13.36 14.21 6.17
N ARG A 195 12.69 15.06 6.91
CA ARG A 195 13.34 16.02 7.81
C ARG A 195 13.59 15.40 9.18
N VAL A 196 12.57 14.79 9.76
CA VAL A 196 12.62 14.12 11.05
C VAL A 196 12.12 12.69 10.92
N ALA A 197 12.88 11.72 11.45
CA ALA A 197 12.44 10.33 11.47
C ALA A 197 12.58 9.70 12.85
N THR A 198 11.61 8.82 13.16
CA THR A 198 11.64 7.94 14.34
C THR A 198 11.44 6.50 13.88
N ILE A 199 12.42 5.65 14.19
CA ILE A 199 12.46 4.24 13.83
C ILE A 199 12.41 3.41 15.10
N THR A 200 11.44 2.52 15.21
CA THR A 200 11.30 1.57 16.33
C THR A 200 11.20 0.15 15.78
N CYS A 201 12.21 -0.67 16.03
CA CYS A 201 12.26 -2.05 15.57
C CYS A 201 12.37 -3.02 16.73
N SER A 202 11.43 -3.97 16.79
CA SER A 202 11.51 -5.11 17.70
C SER A 202 11.44 -6.39 16.87
N GLY A 203 12.58 -7.06 16.69
CA GLY A 203 12.66 -8.23 15.82
C GLY A 203 13.90 -8.24 14.96
N SER A 204 13.75 -8.56 13.66
CA SER A 204 14.86 -8.65 12.70
C SER A 204 14.48 -7.86 11.45
N SER A 205 14.69 -6.57 11.48
CA SER A 205 14.28 -5.67 10.40
C SER A 205 15.48 -4.94 9.80
N ASP A 206 15.50 -4.81 8.49
CA ASP A 206 16.46 -3.96 7.78
C ASP A 206 15.77 -2.65 7.39
N VAL A 207 16.40 -1.52 7.71
CA VAL A 207 15.84 -0.19 7.48
C VAL A 207 16.84 0.67 6.73
N ASP A 208 16.46 1.15 5.55
CA ASP A 208 17.21 2.13 4.76
C ASP A 208 16.41 3.43 4.68
N ILE A 209 16.98 4.57 5.13
CA ILE A 209 16.23 5.84 5.21
C ILE A 209 17.10 7.06 4.91
N ASN A 210 16.48 8.11 4.37
CA ASN A 210 17.13 9.41 4.13
C ASN A 210 16.57 10.48 5.06
N VAL A 211 17.41 11.06 5.92
CA VAL A 211 17.00 12.03 6.96
C VAL A 211 17.94 13.22 7.02
N SER A 212 17.39 14.43 7.06
CA SER A 212 18.20 15.65 7.01
C SER A 212 18.46 16.32 8.36
N GLU A 213 17.54 16.27 9.34
CA GLU A 213 17.64 17.05 10.58
C GLU A 213 17.75 16.20 11.86
N GLU A 214 16.83 15.27 12.09
CA GLU A 214 16.77 14.48 13.32
C GLU A 214 16.40 13.03 13.04
N LEU A 215 17.20 12.09 13.57
CA LEU A 215 16.93 10.65 13.49
C LEU A 215 16.96 10.05 14.89
N ASN A 216 15.82 9.53 15.32
CA ASN A 216 15.68 8.80 16.57
C ASN A 216 15.49 7.30 16.25
N VAL A 217 16.33 6.44 16.80
CA VAL A 217 16.33 4.99 16.54
C VAL A 217 16.24 4.24 17.86
N ASP A 218 15.25 3.37 17.98
CA ASP A 218 15.10 2.42 19.08
C ASP A 218 15.02 1.01 18.50
N VAL A 219 16.05 0.21 18.74
CA VAL A 219 16.18 -1.15 18.22
C VAL A 219 16.28 -2.13 19.36
N SER A 220 15.35 -3.08 19.40
CA SER A 220 15.43 -4.24 20.27
C SER A 220 15.41 -5.52 19.41
N GLY A 221 16.50 -6.30 19.46
CA GLY A 221 16.61 -7.51 18.62
C GLY A 221 17.81 -7.48 17.69
N SER A 222 17.61 -7.84 16.41
CA SER A 222 18.70 -7.96 15.41
C SER A 222 18.38 -7.13 14.17
N SER A 223 18.01 -5.85 14.38
CA SER A 223 17.62 -4.97 13.28
C SER A 223 18.74 -4.02 12.92
N ASP A 224 19.01 -3.86 11.63
CA ASP A 224 20.02 -2.94 11.12
C ASP A 224 19.35 -1.69 10.51
N VAL A 225 19.87 -0.51 10.88
CA VAL A 225 19.40 0.77 10.34
C VAL A 225 20.54 1.45 9.58
N ARG A 226 20.35 1.68 8.29
CA ARG A 226 21.25 2.45 7.43
C ARG A 226 20.59 3.76 7.06
N TYR A 227 21.32 4.86 7.18
CA TYR A 227 20.74 6.16 6.87
C TYR A 227 21.67 7.02 6.01
N GLU A 228 21.06 7.81 5.13
CA GLU A 228 21.70 8.91 4.39
C GLU A 228 21.36 10.26 5.04
N GLY A 229 22.19 11.26 4.73
CA GLY A 229 22.04 12.61 5.25
C GLY A 229 22.98 12.93 6.41
N ASN A 230 22.70 14.02 7.13
CA ASN A 230 23.50 14.46 8.29
C ASN A 230 22.60 14.87 9.47
N PRO A 231 21.69 14.01 9.92
CA PRO A 231 20.80 14.33 11.02
C PRO A 231 21.52 14.33 12.37
N ARG A 232 20.91 14.96 13.36
CA ARG A 232 21.24 14.70 14.77
C ARG A 232 20.72 13.31 15.12
N LEU A 233 21.63 12.36 15.32
CA LEU A 233 21.30 10.98 15.67
C LEU A 233 21.15 10.80 17.18
N THR A 234 20.06 10.17 17.60
CA THR A 234 19.87 9.56 18.91
C THR A 234 19.54 8.10 18.71
N SER A 235 20.31 7.19 19.29
CA SER A 235 20.06 5.75 19.13
C SER A 235 20.10 5.02 20.48
N ASP A 236 19.14 4.14 20.70
CA ASP A 236 19.10 3.15 21.76
C ASP A 236 19.04 1.77 21.13
N ILE A 237 20.06 0.94 21.40
CA ILE A 237 20.17 -0.39 20.78
C ILE A 237 20.30 -1.42 21.89
N SER A 238 19.28 -2.28 21.99
CA SER A 238 19.30 -3.44 22.87
C SER A 238 19.24 -4.72 22.03
N GLY A 239 20.39 -5.37 21.85
CA GLY A 239 20.50 -6.58 21.02
C GLY A 239 21.71 -6.60 20.11
N SER A 240 21.57 -7.21 18.92
CA SER A 240 22.67 -7.41 17.96
C SER A 240 22.51 -6.53 16.70
N GLY A 241 21.71 -5.49 16.77
CA GLY A 241 21.50 -4.57 15.65
C GLY A 241 22.59 -3.50 15.56
N ASP A 242 22.63 -2.81 14.44
CA ASP A 242 23.58 -1.74 14.14
C ASP A 242 22.90 -0.51 13.51
N VAL A 243 23.49 0.67 13.73
CA VAL A 243 23.02 1.92 13.10
C VAL A 243 24.20 2.56 12.38
N LYS A 244 24.12 2.63 11.05
CA LYS A 244 25.21 3.10 10.18
C LYS A 244 24.77 4.19 9.23
N ARG A 245 25.63 5.19 9.07
CA ARG A 245 25.51 6.14 7.96
C ARG A 245 26.05 5.52 6.68
N VAL A 246 25.32 5.67 5.60
CA VAL A 246 25.74 5.35 4.23
C VAL A 246 25.94 6.63 3.43
N GLU A 247 26.81 6.57 2.39
CA GLU A 247 27.13 7.72 1.53
C GLU A 247 26.25 7.75 0.29
#